data_b52f668cd4146a4806c6eecbb57c79f9
#
_entry.id   b52f668cd4146a4806c6eecbb57c79f9
#
_cell.length_a   1.000
_cell.length_b   1.000
_cell.length_c   1.000
_cell.angle_alpha   90.00
_cell.angle_beta   90.00
_cell.angle_gamma   90.00
#
_symmetry.space_group_name_H-M   'P 1'
#
loop_
_entity.id
_entity.type
_entity.pdbx_description
1 polymer ?
#
loop_
_entity_poly.entity_id
_entity_poly.type
_entity_poly.pdbx_seq_one_letter_code
_entity_poly.pdbx_strand_id
1 'polypeptide(L)'
;MNKKILFLATSILFLAASCCKAPVVAERWSAERANQWMADKGWIVGCDYVPSTAINQIEMWQAETFDPETIDRELGFAEGLGFNTVRIFFSNLVYTADPAGFKERFSQFLELCDKHEIRALPTFWTNGGKCIDPHLGKQPDAVRGNHNSQWVMTPGADYVNDPTRWGELEAMVKDLIGSYADDERILLW
;
A
#
# COMPACT_ATOMS: atom_id res chain seq x y z
N MET A 1 55.04 35.31 -43.84
CA MET A 1 55.37 34.63 -42.58
C MET A 1 54.09 34.26 -41.89
N ASN A 2 53.59 33.03 -42.10
CA ASN A 2 52.28 32.58 -41.66
C ASN A 2 52.44 31.80 -40.35
N LYS A 3 51.83 32.33 -39.25
CA LYS A 3 51.72 31.61 -37.99
C LYS A 3 50.43 30.78 -38.02
N LYS A 4 50.58 29.45 -38.11
CA LYS A 4 49.46 28.48 -37.91
C LYS A 4 49.22 28.32 -36.41
N ILE A 5 48.04 28.74 -35.97
CA ILE A 5 47.54 28.54 -34.60
C ILE A 5 46.94 27.13 -34.58
N LEU A 6 47.53 26.25 -33.77
CA LEU A 6 47.07 24.91 -33.53
C LEU A 6 46.04 24.94 -32.36
N PHE A 7 44.75 24.74 -32.66
CA PHE A 7 43.72 24.59 -31.64
C PHE A 7 43.74 23.13 -31.16
N LEU A 8 44.13 22.95 -29.91
CA LEU A 8 44.05 21.67 -29.21
C LEU A 8 42.65 21.57 -28.59
N ALA A 9 41.76 20.79 -29.20
CA ALA A 9 40.45 20.50 -28.62
C ALA A 9 40.59 19.40 -27.57
N THR A 10 40.54 19.79 -26.30
CA THR A 10 40.54 18.83 -25.19
C THR A 10 39.09 18.37 -25.00
N SER A 11 38.80 17.17 -25.51
CA SER A 11 37.51 16.50 -25.23
C SER A 11 37.52 15.95 -23.81
N ILE A 12 36.80 16.64 -22.93
CA ILE A 12 36.53 16.15 -21.55
C ILE A 12 35.42 15.10 -21.69
N LEU A 13 35.81 13.82 -21.61
CA LEU A 13 34.88 12.70 -21.50
C LEU A 13 34.36 12.66 -20.07
N PHE A 14 33.14 13.17 -19.83
CA PHE A 14 32.42 12.91 -18.59
C PHE A 14 31.97 11.44 -18.59
N LEU A 15 32.74 10.58 -17.94
CA LEU A 15 32.26 9.29 -17.48
C LEU A 15 31.24 9.54 -16.38
N ALA A 16 29.96 9.55 -16.72
CA ALA A 16 28.89 9.38 -15.76
C ALA A 16 28.99 7.94 -15.23
N ALA A 17 29.73 7.76 -14.16
CA ALA A 17 29.67 6.54 -13.37
C ALA A 17 28.27 6.46 -12.77
N SER A 18 27.36 5.78 -13.49
CA SER A 18 26.09 5.34 -12.94
C SER A 18 26.43 4.37 -11.80
N CYS A 19 26.46 4.88 -10.58
CA CYS A 19 26.50 4.05 -9.37
C CYS A 19 25.17 3.29 -9.29
N CYS A 20 25.07 2.17 -10.00
CA CYS A 20 24.10 1.15 -9.66
C CYS A 20 24.49 0.65 -8.27
N LYS A 21 23.91 1.27 -7.23
CA LYS A 21 23.95 0.67 -5.89
C LYS A 21 23.32 -0.72 -6.02
N ALA A 22 24.10 -1.75 -5.74
CA ALA A 22 23.53 -3.09 -5.58
C ALA A 22 22.35 -3.00 -4.59
N PRO A 23 21.25 -3.72 -4.82
CA PRO A 23 20.13 -3.73 -3.89
C PRO A 23 20.68 -4.10 -2.52
N VAL A 24 20.51 -3.21 -1.55
CA VAL A 24 20.84 -3.51 -0.16
C VAL A 24 19.85 -4.58 0.28
N VAL A 25 20.31 -5.82 0.34
CA VAL A 25 19.56 -6.89 0.99
C VAL A 25 19.51 -6.53 2.46
N ALA A 26 18.35 -6.10 2.93
CA ALA A 26 18.18 -5.80 4.34
C ALA A 26 18.47 -7.07 5.16
N GLU A 27 19.43 -6.98 6.08
CA GLU A 27 19.71 -8.09 6.98
C GLU A 27 18.48 -8.39 7.84
N ARG A 28 18.30 -9.69 8.11
CA ARG A 28 17.27 -10.13 9.06
C ARG A 28 17.52 -9.47 10.42
N TRP A 29 16.47 -8.96 11.04
CA TRP A 29 16.57 -8.41 12.39
C TRP A 29 17.08 -9.46 13.38
N SER A 30 17.96 -9.03 14.28
CA SER A 30 18.31 -9.84 15.45
C SER A 30 17.10 -9.97 16.39
N ALA A 31 17.12 -10.99 17.26
CA ALA A 31 16.09 -11.16 18.26
C ALA A 31 15.98 -9.95 19.20
N GLU A 32 17.13 -9.37 19.57
CA GLU A 32 17.21 -8.19 20.43
C GLU A 32 16.53 -6.98 19.78
N ARG A 33 16.79 -6.74 18.49
CA ARG A 33 16.15 -5.65 17.72
C ARG A 33 14.65 -5.85 17.63
N ALA A 34 14.19 -7.07 17.35
CA ALA A 34 12.76 -7.37 17.26
C ALA A 34 12.05 -7.20 18.61
N ASN A 35 12.68 -7.67 19.71
CA ASN A 35 12.15 -7.52 21.06
C ASN A 35 12.09 -6.04 21.48
N GLN A 36 13.13 -5.26 21.16
CA GLN A 36 13.14 -3.83 21.45
C GLN A 36 12.03 -3.11 20.68
N TRP A 37 11.86 -3.41 19.39
CA TRP A 37 10.77 -2.84 18.59
C TRP A 37 9.39 -3.13 19.20
N MET A 38 9.14 -4.37 19.64
CA MET A 38 7.88 -4.72 20.33
C MET A 38 7.72 -3.97 21.66
N ALA A 39 8.79 -3.82 22.44
CA ALA A 39 8.75 -3.07 23.69
C ALA A 39 8.42 -1.58 23.45
N ASP A 40 8.99 -0.97 22.42
CA ASP A 40 8.78 0.42 22.06
C ASP A 40 7.34 0.69 21.53
N LYS A 41 6.74 -0.28 20.85
CA LYS A 41 5.34 -0.18 20.35
C LYS A 41 4.29 -0.45 21.41
N GLY A 42 4.65 -1.15 22.49
CA GLY A 42 3.73 -1.55 23.53
C GLY A 42 2.76 -2.65 23.10
N TRP A 43 1.60 -2.72 23.75
CA TRP A 43 0.57 -3.70 23.42
C TRP A 43 -0.17 -3.30 22.14
N ILE A 44 0.00 -4.07 21.07
CA ILE A 44 -0.65 -3.85 19.78
C ILE A 44 -2.03 -4.51 19.83
N VAL A 45 -3.09 -3.73 19.63
CA VAL A 45 -4.48 -4.18 19.63
C VAL A 45 -5.28 -3.46 18.56
N GLY A 46 -6.11 -4.20 17.81
CA GLY A 46 -6.90 -3.63 16.72
C GLY A 46 -7.77 -4.66 16.02
N CYS A 47 -8.21 -4.34 14.83
CA CYS A 47 -9.09 -5.20 14.04
C CYS A 47 -8.75 -5.13 12.54
N ASP A 48 -9.35 -6.05 11.78
CA ASP A 48 -9.52 -5.88 10.33
C ASP A 48 -10.51 -4.75 10.08
N TYR A 49 -10.18 -3.85 9.18
CA TYR A 49 -10.99 -2.67 8.92
C TYR A 49 -11.35 -2.51 7.45
N VAL A 50 -12.63 -2.32 7.22
CA VAL A 50 -13.24 -1.80 6.00
C VAL A 50 -14.36 -0.87 6.47
N PRO A 51 -14.50 0.37 5.94
CA PRO A 51 -15.53 1.28 6.40
C PRO A 51 -16.94 0.71 6.14
N SER A 52 -17.89 1.03 7.01
CA SER A 52 -19.26 0.49 6.93
C SER A 52 -20.00 0.87 5.65
N THR A 53 -19.50 1.85 4.91
CA THR A 53 -20.02 2.27 3.61
C THR A 53 -19.42 1.49 2.44
N ALA A 54 -18.42 0.62 2.66
CA ALA A 54 -17.80 -0.20 1.64
C ALA A 54 -18.09 -1.69 1.88
N ILE A 55 -18.49 -2.42 0.85
CA ILE A 55 -18.75 -3.86 0.95
C ILE A 55 -17.49 -4.71 0.84
N ASN A 56 -16.43 -4.16 0.24
CA ASN A 56 -15.15 -4.80 0.02
C ASN A 56 -14.04 -3.76 -0.20
N GLN A 57 -12.80 -4.23 -0.41
CA GLN A 57 -11.63 -3.37 -0.63
C GLN A 57 -11.68 -2.60 -1.95
N ILE A 58 -12.51 -2.98 -2.93
CA ILE A 58 -12.68 -2.18 -4.15
C ILE A 58 -13.43 -0.89 -3.81
N GLU A 59 -14.58 -0.99 -3.15
CA GLU A 59 -15.36 0.19 -2.72
C GLU A 59 -14.59 1.04 -1.71
N MET A 60 -13.80 0.43 -0.83
CA MET A 60 -12.96 1.19 0.11
C MET A 60 -11.98 2.13 -0.60
N TRP A 61 -11.45 1.74 -1.78
CA TRP A 61 -10.34 2.45 -2.38
C TRP A 61 -10.64 3.15 -3.71
N GLN A 62 -11.72 2.84 -4.43
CA GLN A 62 -12.05 3.54 -5.67
C GLN A 62 -12.56 4.96 -5.38
N ALA A 63 -12.31 5.90 -6.32
CA ALA A 63 -12.56 7.33 -6.12
C ALA A 63 -14.03 7.67 -5.82
N GLU A 64 -14.95 6.95 -6.46
CA GLU A 64 -16.38 7.23 -6.38
C GLU A 64 -17.02 6.85 -5.04
N THR A 65 -16.36 5.98 -4.28
CA THR A 65 -16.90 5.42 -3.03
C THR A 65 -15.98 5.58 -1.82
N PHE A 66 -14.79 6.14 -2.00
CA PHE A 66 -13.90 6.48 -0.89
C PHE A 66 -14.58 7.52 0.02
N ASP A 67 -14.81 7.14 1.28
CA ASP A 67 -15.59 7.93 2.24
C ASP A 67 -14.75 8.30 3.47
N PRO A 68 -13.97 9.40 3.40
CA PRO A 68 -13.12 9.83 4.50
C PRO A 68 -13.91 10.27 5.75
N GLU A 69 -15.15 10.72 5.61
CA GLU A 69 -15.98 11.13 6.76
C GLU A 69 -16.39 9.92 7.60
N THR A 70 -16.81 8.84 6.96
CA THR A 70 -17.13 7.59 7.65
C THR A 70 -15.86 6.97 8.25
N ILE A 71 -14.74 6.96 7.52
CA ILE A 71 -13.45 6.46 8.02
C ILE A 71 -13.03 7.22 9.29
N ASP A 72 -13.06 8.55 9.27
CA ASP A 72 -12.72 9.38 10.42
C ASP A 72 -13.58 9.06 11.64
N ARG A 73 -14.88 8.99 11.46
CA ARG A 73 -15.82 8.65 12.54
C ARG A 73 -15.56 7.27 13.13
N GLU A 74 -15.31 6.27 12.29
CA GLU A 74 -15.13 4.88 12.71
C GLU A 74 -13.77 4.64 13.37
N LEU A 75 -12.72 5.31 12.90
CA LEU A 75 -11.42 5.33 13.57
C LEU A 75 -11.53 5.99 14.96
N GLY A 76 -12.35 7.04 15.12
CA GLY A 76 -12.66 7.61 16.42
C GLY A 76 -13.36 6.64 17.37
N PHE A 77 -14.22 5.74 16.87
CA PHE A 77 -14.78 4.66 17.70
C PHE A 77 -13.71 3.64 18.08
N ALA A 78 -12.82 3.28 17.17
CA ALA A 78 -11.71 2.36 17.43
C ALA A 78 -10.75 2.92 18.49
N GLU A 79 -10.38 4.21 18.39
CA GLU A 79 -9.61 4.95 19.41
C GLU A 79 -10.30 4.88 20.79
N GLY A 80 -11.60 5.18 20.86
CA GLY A 80 -12.39 5.12 22.08
C GLY A 80 -12.45 3.72 22.73
N LEU A 81 -12.22 2.65 21.94
CA LEU A 81 -12.09 1.27 22.41
C LEU A 81 -10.65 0.90 22.79
N GLY A 82 -9.69 1.80 22.60
CA GLY A 82 -8.28 1.58 22.89
C GLY A 82 -7.53 0.83 21.79
N PHE A 83 -8.04 0.79 20.55
CA PHE A 83 -7.30 0.26 19.43
C PHE A 83 -6.19 1.23 19.03
N ASN A 84 -5.03 0.68 18.67
CA ASN A 84 -3.87 1.43 18.19
C ASN A 84 -3.36 0.94 16.81
N THR A 85 -4.07 -0.01 16.20
CA THR A 85 -3.80 -0.47 14.83
C THR A 85 -5.07 -0.93 14.14
N VAL A 86 -5.07 -0.82 12.80
CA VAL A 86 -6.08 -1.42 11.93
C VAL A 86 -5.41 -2.10 10.75
N ARG A 87 -5.84 -3.34 10.44
CA ARG A 87 -5.41 -4.04 9.24
C ARG A 87 -6.37 -3.72 8.09
N ILE A 88 -5.80 -3.24 7.00
CA ILE A 88 -6.54 -2.88 5.79
C ILE A 88 -6.07 -3.72 4.61
N PHE A 89 -6.91 -3.81 3.59
CA PHE A 89 -6.66 -4.63 2.42
C PHE A 89 -6.63 -3.78 1.16
N PHE A 90 -5.60 -3.92 0.36
CA PHE A 90 -5.49 -3.23 -0.92
C PHE A 90 -6.24 -3.97 -2.04
N SER A 91 -6.51 -3.23 -3.12
CA SER A 91 -7.05 -3.78 -4.37
C SER A 91 -6.09 -3.47 -5.51
N ASN A 92 -5.53 -4.52 -6.13
CA ASN A 92 -4.70 -4.35 -7.32
C ASN A 92 -5.50 -3.77 -8.50
N LEU A 93 -6.80 -4.04 -8.60
CA LEU A 93 -7.65 -3.45 -9.65
C LEU A 93 -7.75 -1.94 -9.52
N VAL A 94 -8.03 -1.44 -8.32
CA VAL A 94 -8.16 0.00 -8.08
C VAL A 94 -6.81 0.68 -8.26
N TYR A 95 -5.73 0.07 -7.75
CA TYR A 95 -4.39 0.60 -7.94
C TYR A 95 -4.01 0.67 -9.42
N THR A 96 -4.22 -0.40 -10.19
CA THR A 96 -3.85 -0.44 -11.62
C THR A 96 -4.64 0.58 -12.45
N ALA A 97 -5.90 0.82 -12.09
CA ALA A 97 -6.74 1.79 -12.79
C ALA A 97 -6.31 3.25 -12.53
N ASP A 98 -5.87 3.57 -11.33
CA ASP A 98 -5.50 4.92 -10.92
C ASP A 98 -4.41 4.88 -9.81
N PRO A 99 -3.14 4.62 -10.14
CA PRO A 99 -2.07 4.52 -9.14
C PRO A 99 -1.85 5.81 -8.34
N ALA A 100 -2.00 6.98 -8.98
CA ALA A 100 -1.81 8.27 -8.34
C ALA A 100 -2.93 8.56 -7.34
N GLY A 101 -4.18 8.49 -7.77
CA GLY A 101 -5.31 8.71 -6.90
C GLY A 101 -5.44 7.64 -5.80
N PHE A 102 -5.03 6.38 -6.06
CA PHE A 102 -4.94 5.38 -5.01
C PHE A 102 -3.99 5.82 -3.90
N LYS A 103 -2.79 6.32 -4.25
CA LYS A 103 -1.82 6.83 -3.27
C LYS A 103 -2.33 8.08 -2.54
N GLU A 104 -3.03 8.98 -3.21
CA GLU A 104 -3.66 10.14 -2.56
C GLU A 104 -4.67 9.70 -1.50
N ARG A 105 -5.59 8.78 -1.84
CA ARG A 105 -6.57 8.23 -0.90
C ARG A 105 -5.93 7.46 0.24
N PHE A 106 -4.88 6.68 -0.04
CA PHE A 106 -4.13 5.99 1.00
C PHE A 106 -3.40 6.96 1.93
N SER A 107 -2.80 8.04 1.41
CA SER A 107 -2.20 9.10 2.23
C SER A 107 -3.23 9.79 3.13
N GLN A 108 -4.41 10.10 2.60
CA GLN A 108 -5.52 10.65 3.38
C GLN A 108 -5.99 9.67 4.47
N PHE A 109 -6.08 8.37 4.16
CA PHE A 109 -6.38 7.35 5.15
C PHE A 109 -5.33 7.31 6.29
N LEU A 110 -4.05 7.41 5.95
CA LEU A 110 -2.97 7.47 6.94
C LEU A 110 -3.03 8.74 7.81
N GLU A 111 -3.44 9.88 7.25
CA GLU A 111 -3.69 11.11 8.00
C GLU A 111 -4.82 10.93 9.02
N LEU A 112 -5.90 10.24 8.63
CA LEU A 112 -7.00 9.93 9.54
C LEU A 112 -6.58 8.92 10.61
N CYS A 113 -5.78 7.93 10.28
CA CYS A 113 -5.20 7.01 11.27
C CYS A 113 -4.34 7.76 12.29
N ASP A 114 -3.45 8.65 11.84
CA ASP A 114 -2.57 9.44 12.70
C ASP A 114 -3.35 10.36 13.64
N LYS A 115 -4.40 11.00 13.13
CA LYS A 115 -5.33 11.83 13.92
C LYS A 115 -5.90 11.07 15.13
N HIS A 116 -6.15 9.77 15.02
CA HIS A 116 -6.71 8.89 16.03
C HIS A 116 -5.66 8.02 16.75
N GLU A 117 -4.37 8.34 16.60
CA GLU A 117 -3.25 7.58 17.18
C GLU A 117 -3.24 6.09 16.79
N ILE A 118 -3.84 5.76 15.64
CA ILE A 118 -3.91 4.42 15.05
C ILE A 118 -2.85 4.29 13.96
N ARG A 119 -2.18 3.14 13.89
CA ARG A 119 -1.25 2.80 12.81
C ARG A 119 -1.86 1.79 11.87
N ALA A 120 -1.63 1.99 10.57
CA ALA A 120 -2.10 1.07 9.55
C ALA A 120 -1.21 -0.17 9.45
N LEU A 121 -1.84 -1.32 9.14
CA LEU A 121 -1.20 -2.57 8.75
C LEU A 121 -1.74 -2.95 7.37
N PRO A 122 -1.13 -2.43 6.28
CA PRO A 122 -1.59 -2.72 4.94
C PRO A 122 -1.33 -4.17 4.54
N THR A 123 -2.30 -4.79 3.89
CA THR A 123 -2.21 -6.15 3.36
C THR A 123 -2.41 -6.11 1.85
N PHE A 124 -1.41 -6.55 1.09
CA PHE A 124 -1.48 -6.52 -0.38
C PHE A 124 -2.43 -7.56 -0.93
N TRP A 125 -2.36 -8.79 -0.39
CA TRP A 125 -3.04 -9.93 -0.96
C TRP A 125 -3.96 -10.60 0.05
N THR A 126 -5.12 -11.00 -0.41
CA THR A 126 -6.08 -11.75 0.39
C THR A 126 -6.67 -12.87 -0.43
N ASN A 127 -6.67 -14.07 0.11
CA ASN A 127 -7.34 -15.19 -0.50
C ASN A 127 -8.79 -15.29 0.02
N GLY A 128 -9.57 -16.08 -0.67
CA GLY A 128 -10.96 -16.28 -0.30
C GLY A 128 -11.82 -15.07 -0.67
N GLY A 129 -13.04 -15.34 -0.94
CA GLY A 129 -14.06 -14.40 -1.38
C GLY A 129 -15.09 -15.18 -2.17
N LYS A 130 -16.33 -14.74 -2.06
CA LYS A 130 -17.43 -15.34 -2.81
C LYS A 130 -17.66 -14.61 -4.12
N CYS A 131 -17.16 -13.39 -4.24
CA CYS A 131 -17.16 -12.65 -5.48
C CYS A 131 -16.00 -13.16 -6.34
N ILE A 132 -16.34 -13.86 -7.40
CA ILE A 132 -15.39 -14.45 -8.34
C ILE A 132 -15.17 -13.58 -9.59
N ASP A 133 -15.87 -12.46 -9.70
CA ASP A 133 -15.78 -11.52 -10.81
C ASP A 133 -15.41 -10.11 -10.27
N PRO A 134 -14.13 -9.90 -9.93
CA PRO A 134 -13.67 -8.59 -9.43
C PRO A 134 -13.75 -7.55 -10.55
N HIS A 135 -14.48 -6.45 -10.32
CA HIS A 135 -14.65 -5.35 -11.25
C HIS A 135 -14.72 -4.01 -10.52
N LEU A 136 -14.35 -2.94 -11.23
CA LEU A 136 -14.51 -1.58 -10.74
C LEU A 136 -15.98 -1.13 -10.84
N GLY A 137 -16.31 -0.09 -10.08
CA GLY A 137 -17.67 0.47 -10.05
C GLY A 137 -18.53 -0.14 -8.94
N LYS A 138 -19.85 -0.09 -9.13
CA LYS A 138 -20.80 -0.55 -8.12
C LYS A 138 -20.63 -2.03 -7.84
N GLN A 139 -20.43 -2.35 -6.56
CA GLN A 139 -20.35 -3.74 -6.10
C GLN A 139 -21.75 -4.30 -5.83
N PRO A 140 -21.90 -5.65 -5.81
CA PRO A 140 -23.16 -6.28 -5.46
C PRO A 140 -23.56 -5.97 -4.00
N ASP A 141 -24.88 -5.92 -3.74
CA ASP A 141 -25.39 -5.70 -2.40
C ASP A 141 -25.03 -6.85 -1.44
N ALA A 142 -24.86 -6.52 -0.15
CA ALA A 142 -24.58 -7.50 0.89
C ALA A 142 -25.69 -8.56 1.01
N VAL A 143 -25.30 -9.82 1.15
CA VAL A 143 -26.24 -10.90 1.46
C VAL A 143 -26.43 -10.97 2.98
N ARG A 144 -27.62 -10.64 3.45
CA ARG A 144 -27.95 -10.59 4.88
C ARG A 144 -27.62 -11.94 5.57
N GLY A 145 -26.95 -11.84 6.71
CA GLY A 145 -26.56 -13.02 7.50
C GLY A 145 -25.38 -13.82 6.93
N ASN A 146 -24.75 -13.30 5.90
CA ASN A 146 -23.59 -13.93 5.30
C ASN A 146 -22.37 -13.01 5.45
N HIS A 147 -21.45 -13.38 6.34
CA HIS A 147 -20.23 -12.61 6.60
C HIS A 147 -19.39 -12.47 5.32
N ASN A 148 -18.92 -11.25 5.05
CA ASN A 148 -18.10 -10.89 3.90
C ASN A 148 -18.64 -11.44 2.57
N SER A 149 -19.96 -11.33 2.37
CA SER A 149 -20.67 -11.96 1.25
C SER A 149 -20.19 -11.51 -0.14
N GLN A 150 -19.60 -10.32 -0.22
CA GLN A 150 -19.07 -9.72 -1.47
C GLN A 150 -17.56 -9.46 -1.38
N TRP A 151 -16.85 -10.17 -0.50
CA TRP A 151 -15.40 -10.06 -0.41
C TRP A 151 -14.73 -10.55 -1.69
N VAL A 152 -13.76 -9.78 -2.17
CA VAL A 152 -13.06 -10.05 -3.44
C VAL A 152 -11.65 -10.56 -3.15
N MET A 153 -11.24 -11.61 -3.83
CA MET A 153 -9.86 -12.08 -3.78
C MET A 153 -8.92 -11.06 -4.44
N THR A 154 -7.80 -10.77 -3.80
CA THR A 154 -6.75 -9.89 -4.31
C THR A 154 -5.39 -10.57 -4.19
N PRO A 155 -4.61 -10.72 -5.28
CA PRO A 155 -5.03 -10.48 -6.66
C PRO A 155 -6.05 -11.51 -7.12
N GLY A 156 -6.83 -11.20 -8.16
CA GLY A 156 -7.81 -12.13 -8.73
C GLY A 156 -7.18 -13.41 -9.29
N ALA A 157 -7.99 -14.43 -9.50
CA ALA A 157 -7.53 -15.74 -9.98
C ALA A 157 -6.80 -15.68 -11.33
N ASP A 158 -7.14 -14.72 -12.18
CA ASP A 158 -6.49 -14.43 -13.46
C ASP A 158 -5.02 -13.99 -13.28
N TYR A 159 -4.68 -13.30 -12.18
CA TYR A 159 -3.30 -12.97 -11.84
C TYR A 159 -2.56 -14.15 -11.21
N VAL A 160 -3.21 -14.85 -10.29
CA VAL A 160 -2.57 -15.98 -9.57
C VAL A 160 -2.18 -17.09 -10.55
N ASN A 161 -3.03 -17.36 -11.53
CA ASN A 161 -2.84 -18.44 -12.49
C ASN A 161 -2.00 -18.08 -13.72
N ASP A 162 -1.64 -16.79 -13.87
CA ASP A 162 -0.83 -16.33 -15.00
C ASP A 162 0.50 -15.68 -14.53
N PRO A 163 1.60 -16.44 -14.47
CA PRO A 163 2.90 -15.92 -14.07
C PRO A 163 3.41 -14.75 -14.94
N THR A 164 2.91 -14.60 -16.16
CA THR A 164 3.32 -13.48 -17.03
C THR A 164 2.84 -12.12 -16.51
N ARG A 165 1.82 -12.11 -15.66
CA ARG A 165 1.25 -10.92 -15.04
C ARG A 165 1.87 -10.58 -13.66
N TRP A 166 2.69 -11.44 -13.09
CA TRP A 166 3.27 -11.20 -11.75
C TRP A 166 4.17 -9.96 -11.69
N GLY A 167 4.74 -9.55 -12.84
CA GLY A 167 5.49 -8.30 -12.94
C GLY A 167 4.64 -7.06 -12.63
N GLU A 168 3.35 -7.07 -12.93
CA GLU A 168 2.41 -5.98 -12.60
C GLU A 168 2.22 -5.90 -11.07
N LEU A 169 2.08 -7.05 -10.41
CA LEU A 169 1.94 -7.14 -8.95
C LEU A 169 3.21 -6.70 -8.23
N GLU A 170 4.36 -7.15 -8.73
CA GLU A 170 5.67 -6.74 -8.21
C GLU A 170 5.87 -5.22 -8.31
N ALA A 171 5.46 -4.61 -9.44
CA ALA A 171 5.53 -3.17 -9.66
C ALA A 171 4.67 -2.41 -8.63
N MET A 172 3.43 -2.85 -8.37
CA MET A 172 2.56 -2.28 -7.35
C MET A 172 3.19 -2.34 -5.96
N VAL A 173 3.72 -3.51 -5.58
CA VAL A 173 4.36 -3.69 -4.26
C VAL A 173 5.57 -2.77 -4.11
N LYS A 174 6.43 -2.71 -5.13
CA LYS A 174 7.62 -1.85 -5.12
C LYS A 174 7.27 -0.36 -5.08
N ASP A 175 6.25 0.07 -5.81
CA ASP A 175 5.81 1.47 -5.82
C ASP A 175 5.25 1.86 -4.45
N LEU A 176 4.33 1.07 -3.89
CA LEU A 176 3.69 1.40 -2.62
C LEU A 176 4.70 1.32 -1.46
N ILE A 177 5.46 0.25 -1.32
CA ILE A 177 6.48 0.16 -0.26
C ILE A 177 7.53 1.26 -0.45
N GLY A 178 7.99 1.50 -1.68
CA GLY A 178 8.97 2.55 -1.95
C GLY A 178 8.47 3.96 -1.65
N SER A 179 7.17 4.22 -1.87
CA SER A 179 6.55 5.53 -1.58
C SER A 179 6.36 5.79 -0.08
N TYR A 180 6.21 4.73 0.73
CA TYR A 180 5.87 4.82 2.16
C TYR A 180 6.86 4.07 3.07
N ALA A 181 8.07 3.79 2.61
CA ALA A 181 9.05 2.97 3.33
C ALA A 181 9.40 3.51 4.74
N ASP A 182 9.42 4.83 4.89
CA ASP A 182 9.79 5.53 6.13
C ASP A 182 8.58 6.17 6.82
N ASP A 183 7.36 5.80 6.44
CA ASP A 183 6.15 6.39 7.01
C ASP A 183 5.80 5.72 8.34
N GLU A 184 6.01 6.43 9.45
CA GLU A 184 5.77 5.93 10.80
C GLU A 184 4.29 5.66 11.13
N ARG A 185 3.36 6.12 10.30
CA ARG A 185 1.93 5.83 10.41
C ARG A 185 1.60 4.39 9.99
N ILE A 186 2.54 3.71 9.35
CA ILE A 186 2.44 2.30 8.99
C ILE A 186 3.17 1.48 10.05
N LEU A 187 2.45 0.54 10.67
CA LEU A 187 3.02 -0.34 11.68
C LEU A 187 3.97 -1.38 11.07
N LEU A 188 3.50 -2.06 10.05
CA LEU A 188 4.23 -3.04 9.23
C LEU A 188 3.43 -3.38 7.97
N TRP A 189 4.08 -4.04 7.00
CA TRP A 189 3.50 -4.49 5.73
C TRP A 189 3.24 -5.99 5.74
#